data_bcd04beb5615672f818c2a1e8a5febe2
#
_entry.id   bcd04beb5615672f818c2a1e8a5febe2
#
_cell.length_a   1.000
_cell.length_b   1.000
_cell.length_c   1.000
_cell.angle_alpha   90.00
_cell.angle_beta   90.00
_cell.angle_gamma   90.00
#
_symmetry.space_group_name_H-M   'P 1'
#
loop_
_entity.id
_entity.type
_entity.pdbx_description
1 polymer ?
#
loop_
_entity_poly.entity_id
_entity_poly.type
_entity_poly.pdbx_seq_one_letter_code
_entity_poly.pdbx_strand_id
1 'polypeptide(L)'
;MQILSRDSLPLGGFAGLTEHRIVTDSRIFAGRKSPQTSEGLGNFVYLADAKFNPKGETGMHPHLEIDVISVMIDGQVSHEGSLEHGKGLVAGDVQVQRAGGEGFSHNEVNPDDTQN
;
A
#
# COMPACT_ATOMS: atom_id res chain seq x y z
N MET A 1 -7.35 24.35 10.66
CA MET A 1 -6.85 22.96 10.72
C MET A 1 -7.85 22.05 10.04
N GLN A 2 -7.38 21.14 9.20
CA GLN A 2 -8.20 20.11 8.58
C GLN A 2 -7.88 18.78 9.24
N ILE A 3 -8.91 18.03 9.64
CA ILE A 3 -8.75 16.69 10.24
C ILE A 3 -9.53 15.69 9.38
N LEU A 4 -8.84 14.66 8.91
CA LEU A 4 -9.45 13.56 8.17
C LEU A 4 -9.30 12.28 8.99
N SER A 5 -10.40 11.72 9.45
CA SER A 5 -10.40 10.47 10.21
C SER A 5 -10.43 9.29 9.25
N ARG A 6 -9.53 8.32 9.45
CA ARG A 6 -9.52 7.06 8.69
C ARG A 6 -10.89 6.40 8.64
N ASP A 7 -11.57 6.33 9.79
CA ASP A 7 -12.83 5.62 9.91
C ASP A 7 -14.00 6.31 9.22
N SER A 8 -13.81 7.58 8.80
CA SER A 8 -14.79 8.30 7.98
C SER A 8 -14.68 7.97 6.48
N LEU A 9 -13.64 7.27 6.08
CA LEU A 9 -13.37 6.93 4.70
C LEU A 9 -14.03 5.60 4.32
N PRO A 10 -14.46 5.44 3.06
CA PRO A 10 -14.95 4.14 2.60
C PRO A 10 -13.86 3.08 2.68
N LEU A 11 -14.26 1.85 3.04
CA LEU A 11 -13.37 0.70 2.95
C LEU A 11 -13.36 0.21 1.50
N GLY A 12 -12.19 0.19 0.91
CA GLY A 12 -11.96 -0.33 -0.44
C GLY A 12 -10.99 -1.49 -0.41
N GLY A 13 -10.31 -1.71 -1.51
CA GLY A 13 -9.25 -2.70 -1.62
C GLY A 13 -9.22 -3.38 -2.97
N PHE A 14 -8.33 -4.34 -3.10
CA PHE A 14 -8.20 -5.20 -4.27
C PHE A 14 -7.53 -6.51 -3.87
N ALA A 15 -7.85 -7.60 -4.61
CA ALA A 15 -7.31 -8.93 -4.32
C ALA A 15 -7.49 -9.31 -2.84
N GLY A 16 -6.43 -9.75 -2.16
CA GLY A 16 -6.45 -10.13 -0.75
C GLY A 16 -6.22 -8.99 0.24
N LEU A 17 -6.48 -7.75 -0.16
CA LEU A 17 -6.18 -6.54 0.59
C LEU A 17 -7.43 -5.69 0.77
N THR A 18 -7.65 -5.18 1.99
CA THR A 18 -8.61 -4.10 2.24
C THR A 18 -7.87 -2.84 2.66
N GLU A 19 -8.38 -1.68 2.29
CA GLU A 19 -7.70 -0.42 2.60
C GLU A 19 -8.66 0.76 2.77
N HIS A 20 -8.27 1.68 3.65
CA HIS A 20 -8.78 3.04 3.66
C HIS A 20 -7.76 3.93 2.97
N ARG A 21 -8.13 4.51 1.83
CA ARG A 21 -7.28 5.47 1.11
C ARG A 21 -7.47 6.85 1.73
N ILE A 22 -6.38 7.44 2.19
CA ILE A 22 -6.39 8.72 2.90
C ILE A 22 -5.99 9.85 1.95
N VAL A 23 -4.93 9.63 1.19
CA VAL A 23 -4.44 10.55 0.17
C VAL A 23 -4.45 9.83 -1.16
N THR A 24 -5.10 10.41 -2.15
CA THR A 24 -5.09 9.92 -3.52
C THR A 24 -5.07 11.12 -4.45
N ASP A 25 -3.95 11.35 -5.10
CA ASP A 25 -3.78 12.48 -6.01
C ASP A 25 -4.50 12.21 -7.32
N SER A 26 -5.42 13.10 -7.70
CA SER A 26 -6.22 12.93 -8.91
C SER A 26 -5.41 13.02 -10.20
N ARG A 27 -4.23 13.65 -10.17
CA ARG A 27 -3.33 13.71 -11.32
C ARG A 27 -2.77 12.33 -11.69
N ILE A 28 -2.62 11.45 -10.69
CA ILE A 28 -2.01 10.12 -10.85
C ILE A 28 -3.07 9.01 -10.78
N PHE A 29 -4.03 9.14 -9.85
CA PHE A 29 -4.97 8.07 -9.50
C PHE A 29 -6.43 8.49 -9.67
N ALA A 30 -6.75 9.27 -10.71
CA ALA A 30 -8.10 9.81 -10.91
C ALA A 30 -9.21 8.74 -10.83
N GLY A 31 -8.98 7.56 -11.40
CA GLY A 31 -9.95 6.46 -11.39
C GLY A 31 -10.14 5.78 -10.03
N ARG A 32 -9.30 6.09 -9.05
CA ARG A 32 -9.36 5.51 -7.69
C ARG A 32 -9.70 6.53 -6.62
N LYS A 33 -9.81 7.80 -7.01
CA LYS A 33 -10.08 8.86 -6.06
C LYS A 33 -11.54 8.87 -5.67
N SER A 34 -11.81 8.79 -4.36
CA SER A 34 -13.13 9.08 -3.81
C SER A 34 -13.19 10.55 -3.37
N PRO A 35 -14.39 11.15 -3.30
CA PRO A 35 -14.52 12.56 -2.87
C PRO A 35 -13.99 12.83 -1.46
N GLN A 36 -13.97 11.81 -0.60
CA GLN A 36 -13.57 11.94 0.80
C GLN A 36 -12.05 11.95 1.00
N THR A 37 -11.27 11.43 0.06
CA THR A 37 -9.80 11.38 0.18
C THR A 37 -9.19 12.75 -0.11
N SER A 38 -8.07 13.03 0.55
CA SER A 38 -7.31 14.26 0.28
C SER A 38 -6.53 14.15 -1.02
N GLU A 39 -6.31 15.29 -1.66
CA GLU A 39 -5.34 15.41 -2.75
C GLU A 39 -3.91 15.28 -2.22
N GLY A 40 -2.98 14.93 -3.10
CA GLY A 40 -1.57 14.88 -2.78
C GLY A 40 -0.94 16.25 -2.52
N LEU A 41 0.29 16.23 -2.05
CA LEU A 41 1.10 17.42 -1.81
C LEU A 41 2.47 17.21 -2.45
N GLY A 42 2.75 17.91 -3.54
CA GLY A 42 3.99 17.72 -4.29
C GLY A 42 4.13 16.28 -4.78
N ASN A 43 5.20 15.62 -4.40
CA ASN A 43 5.46 14.22 -4.77
C ASN A 43 4.81 13.19 -3.83
N PHE A 44 4.14 13.65 -2.79
CA PHE A 44 3.36 12.78 -1.90
C PHE A 44 1.97 12.59 -2.51
N VAL A 45 1.76 11.46 -3.18
CA VAL A 45 0.59 11.25 -4.05
C VAL A 45 -0.38 10.18 -3.57
N TYR A 46 0.05 9.38 -2.59
CA TYR A 46 -0.78 8.28 -2.09
C TYR A 46 -0.46 7.93 -0.64
N LEU A 47 -1.49 7.72 0.16
CA LEU A 47 -1.39 7.14 1.50
C LEU A 47 -2.61 6.27 1.76
N ALA A 48 -2.40 5.05 2.18
CA ALA A 48 -3.46 4.15 2.58
C ALA A 48 -3.10 3.41 3.87
N ASP A 49 -4.11 3.16 4.69
CA ASP A 49 -4.05 2.20 5.79
C ASP A 49 -4.64 0.89 5.26
N ALA A 50 -3.78 -0.10 5.07
CA ALA A 50 -4.11 -1.35 4.42
C ALA A 50 -4.02 -2.53 5.37
N LYS A 51 -4.89 -3.52 5.16
CA LYS A 51 -4.89 -4.77 5.90
C LYS A 51 -4.95 -5.94 4.93
N PHE A 52 -4.11 -6.92 5.17
CA PHE A 52 -4.11 -8.16 4.40
C PHE A 52 -5.08 -9.15 5.04
N ASN A 53 -5.98 -9.68 4.26
CA ASN A 53 -6.86 -10.78 4.69
C ASN A 53 -6.03 -12.02 5.06
N PRO A 54 -6.57 -12.94 5.87
CA PRO A 54 -5.86 -14.20 6.16
C PRO A 54 -5.41 -14.89 4.87
N LYS A 55 -4.13 -15.23 4.77
CA LYS A 55 -3.49 -15.79 3.56
C LYS A 55 -3.68 -14.95 2.29
N GLY A 56 -4.10 -13.71 2.43
CA GLY A 56 -4.32 -12.82 1.30
C GLY A 56 -3.02 -12.35 0.66
N GLU A 57 -3.09 -12.04 -0.62
CA GLU A 57 -1.96 -11.48 -1.37
C GLU A 57 -2.44 -10.44 -2.37
N THR A 58 -1.55 -9.52 -2.74
CA THR A 58 -1.86 -8.50 -3.74
C THR A 58 -1.87 -9.02 -5.17
N GLY A 59 -1.15 -10.10 -5.44
CA GLY A 59 -0.74 -10.50 -6.77
C GLY A 59 0.48 -9.71 -7.24
N MET A 60 1.22 -10.28 -8.20
CA MET A 60 2.40 -9.62 -8.77
C MET A 60 1.95 -8.36 -9.53
N HIS A 61 2.50 -7.22 -9.17
CA HIS A 61 2.16 -5.94 -9.81
C HIS A 61 3.39 -5.05 -9.95
N PRO A 62 3.43 -4.21 -11.01
CA PRO A 62 4.58 -3.34 -11.28
C PRO A 62 4.41 -1.96 -10.64
N HIS A 63 5.56 -1.35 -10.33
CA HIS A 63 5.68 0.07 -10.02
C HIS A 63 6.73 0.70 -10.93
N LEU A 64 6.47 1.89 -11.40
CA LEU A 64 7.34 2.63 -12.31
C LEU A 64 7.38 4.09 -11.89
N GLU A 65 8.58 4.64 -11.79
CA GLU A 65 8.80 6.04 -11.44
C GLU A 65 8.12 6.49 -10.14
N ILE A 66 8.00 5.59 -9.17
CA ILE A 66 7.40 5.87 -7.88
C ILE A 66 8.20 5.17 -6.78
N ASP A 67 8.36 5.83 -5.65
CA ASP A 67 8.89 5.21 -4.44
C ASP A 67 7.74 4.71 -3.59
N VAL A 68 7.85 3.50 -3.08
CA VAL A 68 6.87 2.88 -2.20
C VAL A 68 7.48 2.73 -0.81
N ILE A 69 6.85 3.34 0.18
CA ILE A 69 7.25 3.25 1.57
C ILE A 69 6.16 2.49 2.32
N SER A 70 6.55 1.40 2.95
CA SER A 70 5.65 0.57 3.75
C SER A 70 6.08 0.58 5.20
N VAL A 71 5.15 0.85 6.10
CA VAL A 71 5.35 0.80 7.54
C VAL A 71 4.47 -0.30 8.10
N MET A 72 5.08 -1.33 8.68
CA MET A 72 4.34 -2.42 9.32
C MET A 72 3.90 -2.00 10.71
N ILE A 73 2.60 -1.99 10.93
CA ILE A 73 2.00 -1.62 12.21
C ILE A 73 1.75 -2.87 13.06
N ASP A 74 1.24 -3.93 12.45
CA ASP A 74 0.89 -5.17 13.15
C ASP A 74 1.04 -6.37 12.22
N GLY A 75 1.37 -7.53 12.79
CA GLY A 75 1.53 -8.78 12.04
C GLY A 75 2.78 -8.83 11.17
N GLN A 76 2.69 -9.52 10.05
CA GLN A 76 3.80 -9.69 9.12
C GLN A 76 3.32 -9.80 7.68
N VAL A 77 4.19 -9.39 6.75
CA VAL A 77 3.98 -9.50 5.31
C VAL A 77 5.27 -9.97 4.67
N SER A 78 5.20 -10.91 3.76
CA SER A 78 6.31 -11.39 2.96
C SER A 78 6.27 -10.75 1.57
N HIS A 79 7.43 -10.32 1.08
CA HIS A 79 7.59 -9.76 -0.26
C HIS A 79 8.23 -10.76 -1.21
N GLU A 80 7.70 -10.83 -2.43
CA GLU A 80 8.27 -11.56 -3.56
C GLU A 80 8.39 -10.58 -4.73
N GLY A 81 9.46 -10.68 -5.51
CA GLY A 81 9.58 -9.82 -6.67
C GLY A 81 11.00 -9.57 -7.13
N SER A 82 11.16 -8.57 -8.01
CA SER A 82 12.43 -8.28 -8.69
C SER A 82 13.48 -7.62 -7.80
N LEU A 83 13.08 -6.84 -6.79
CA LEU A 83 14.01 -6.20 -5.85
C LEU A 83 14.27 -7.03 -4.61
N GLU A 84 13.23 -7.66 -4.09
CA GLU A 84 13.28 -8.47 -2.87
C GLU A 84 12.45 -9.72 -3.08
N HIS A 85 12.95 -10.87 -2.62
CA HIS A 85 12.23 -12.12 -2.70
C HIS A 85 12.33 -12.87 -1.37
N GLY A 86 11.17 -13.25 -0.82
CA GLY A 86 11.09 -14.01 0.42
C GLY A 86 11.41 -13.20 1.68
N LYS A 87 11.60 -11.89 1.57
CA LYS A 87 11.87 -11.04 2.73
C LYS A 87 10.58 -10.71 3.48
N GLY A 88 10.58 -10.97 4.79
CA GLY A 88 9.46 -10.64 5.66
C GLY A 88 9.62 -9.26 6.31
N LEU A 89 8.50 -8.56 6.47
CA LEU A 89 8.37 -7.37 7.29
C LEU A 89 7.52 -7.72 8.50
N VAL A 90 7.95 -7.29 9.66
CA VAL A 90 7.21 -7.46 10.92
C VAL A 90 6.88 -6.10 11.53
N ALA A 91 5.99 -6.08 12.52
CA ALA A 91 5.60 -4.85 13.19
C ALA A 91 6.82 -4.03 13.64
N GLY A 92 6.83 -2.74 13.31
CA GLY A 92 7.92 -1.82 13.55
C GLY A 92 8.91 -1.66 12.40
N ASP A 93 8.85 -2.51 11.38
CA ASP A 93 9.72 -2.39 10.21
C ASP A 93 9.23 -1.32 9.24
N VAL A 94 10.19 -0.68 8.59
CA VAL A 94 9.94 0.25 7.47
C VAL A 94 10.70 -0.25 6.26
N GLN A 95 10.01 -0.37 5.14
CA GLN A 95 10.62 -0.72 3.86
C GLN A 95 10.47 0.44 2.88
N VAL A 96 11.54 0.72 2.14
CA VAL A 96 11.52 1.68 1.02
C VAL A 96 11.95 0.94 -0.23
N GLN A 97 11.08 0.96 -1.25
CA GLN A 97 11.38 0.41 -2.57
C GLN A 97 11.35 1.52 -3.60
N ARG A 98 12.45 1.74 -4.29
CA ARG A 98 12.60 2.79 -5.30
C ARG A 98 12.48 2.19 -6.69
N ALA A 99 11.48 2.62 -7.44
CA ALA A 99 11.23 2.08 -8.77
C ALA A 99 12.18 2.69 -9.82
N GLY A 100 12.38 3.99 -9.80
CA GLY A 100 13.09 4.68 -10.88
C GLY A 100 12.42 4.48 -12.24
N GLY A 101 13.14 4.76 -13.30
CA GLY A 101 12.65 4.60 -14.67
C GLY A 101 12.53 3.13 -15.10
N GLU A 102 13.30 2.23 -14.51
CA GLU A 102 13.25 0.80 -14.80
C GLU A 102 12.08 0.11 -14.10
N GLY A 103 11.65 0.65 -12.97
CA GLY A 103 10.58 0.08 -12.19
C GLY A 103 10.96 -1.17 -11.43
N PHE A 104 9.99 -1.73 -10.72
CA PHE A 104 10.07 -3.06 -10.09
C PHE A 104 8.68 -3.70 -10.09
N SER A 105 8.65 -5.01 -9.92
CA SER A 105 7.41 -5.75 -9.68
C SER A 105 7.52 -6.48 -8.36
N HIS A 106 6.42 -6.52 -7.61
CA HIS A 106 6.37 -7.27 -6.37
C HIS A 106 4.99 -7.89 -6.13
N ASN A 107 4.98 -8.88 -5.26
CA ASN A 107 3.80 -9.47 -4.65
C ASN A 107 3.97 -9.41 -3.14
N GLU A 108 2.95 -8.96 -2.46
CA GLU A 108 2.93 -8.89 -1.00
C GLU A 108 1.96 -9.94 -0.48
N VAL A 109 2.44 -10.78 0.43
CA VAL A 109 1.71 -11.97 0.89
C VAL A 109 1.60 -11.94 2.41
N ASN A 110 0.38 -12.14 2.90
CA ASN A 110 0.16 -12.43 4.31
C ASN A 110 0.33 -13.94 4.55
N PRO A 111 1.39 -14.40 5.25
CA PRO A 111 1.60 -15.82 5.49
C PRO A 111 0.70 -16.40 6.58
N ASP A 112 -0.04 -15.57 7.31
CA ASP A 112 -0.79 -15.97 8.49
C ASP A 112 -2.25 -16.31 8.19
N ASP A 113 -2.87 -17.07 9.08
CA ASP A 113 -4.30 -17.39 9.04
C ASP A 113 -5.16 -16.28 9.67
N THR A 114 -4.54 -15.19 10.08
CA THR A 114 -5.19 -14.00 10.66
C THR A 114 -4.93 -12.78 9.79
N GLN A 115 -5.76 -11.76 9.93
CA GLN A 115 -5.57 -10.47 9.24
C GLN A 115 -4.32 -9.75 9.79
N ASN A 116 -3.51 -9.21 8.89
CA ASN A 116 -2.35 -8.39 9.23
C ASN A 116 -2.49 -6.99 8.69
#